data_8b246fe009d580efd70d338f99f6db82
#
_entry.id   8b246fe009d580efd70d338f99f6db82
#
_cell.length_a   1.000
_cell.length_b   1.000
_cell.length_c   1.000
_cell.angle_alpha   90.00
_cell.angle_beta   90.00
_cell.angle_gamma   90.00
#
_symmetry.space_group_name_H-M   'P 1'
#
loop_
_entity.id
_entity.type
_entity.pdbx_description
1 polymer ?
#
loop_
_entity_poly.entity_id
_entity_poly.type
_entity_poly.pdbx_seq_one_letter_code
_entity_poly.pdbx_strand_id
1 'polypeptide(L)'
;GGTLVIDRTEAMTVVDVNTGKFTGTGGNLEQTVTKNNLEAAEEVVRQLRLRDIGGIVVIDFIDMVLESNRDLVLRRLTEALARDRTRHQVSEVTSLGLVQLTRKRLGTGLIEAFSTNCTECNGRGILLHADPVDNASAGGSRPEAGRRGRRGKKGRAEEPSMARVPAHTPGEHPMFKAMAAT
;
A
#
# COMPACT_ATOMS: atom_id res chain seq x y z
N GLY A 1 1.26 14.60 11.66
CA GLY A 1 1.85 13.66 11.76
C GLY A 1 3.01 12.95 11.12
N GLY A 2 3.11 11.68 11.40
CA GLY A 2 4.13 10.81 10.86
C GLY A 2 3.82 10.30 9.45
N THR A 3 4.66 9.40 8.97
CA THR A 3 4.52 8.74 7.67
C THR A 3 4.55 7.23 7.83
N LEU A 4 3.87 6.52 6.94
CA LEU A 4 3.93 5.06 6.82
C LEU A 4 4.55 4.69 5.49
N VAL A 5 5.50 3.76 5.51
CA VAL A 5 6.02 3.10 4.32
C VAL A 5 5.50 1.66 4.31
N ILE A 6 4.80 1.27 3.26
CA ILE A 6 4.26 -0.08 3.11
C ILE A 6 4.92 -0.71 1.89
N ASP A 7 5.75 -1.70 2.12
CA ASP A 7 6.47 -2.44 1.07
C ASP A 7 6.07 -3.93 1.09
N ARG A 8 5.77 -4.46 -0.09
CA ARG A 8 5.42 -5.88 -0.27
C ARG A 8 6.64 -6.63 -0.77
N THR A 9 7.08 -7.58 0.03
CA THR A 9 8.07 -8.56 -0.40
C THR A 9 7.37 -9.80 -0.97
N GLU A 10 8.12 -10.77 -1.42
CA GLU A 10 7.58 -12.05 -1.90
C GLU A 10 6.79 -12.80 -0.82
N ALA A 11 7.29 -12.82 0.42
CA ALA A 11 6.75 -13.63 1.52
C ALA A 11 5.85 -12.84 2.49
N MET A 12 6.07 -11.54 2.64
CA MET A 12 5.40 -10.72 3.65
C MET A 12 5.24 -9.27 3.20
N THR A 13 4.44 -8.52 3.94
CA THR A 13 4.35 -7.07 3.81
C THR A 13 5.02 -6.44 5.02
N VAL A 14 5.90 -5.49 4.80
CA VAL A 14 6.55 -4.70 5.86
C VAL A 14 5.89 -3.33 5.91
N VAL A 15 5.61 -2.86 7.11
CA VAL A 15 5.08 -1.52 7.38
C VAL A 15 6.04 -0.83 8.33
N ASP A 16 6.70 0.22 7.85
CA ASP A 16 7.61 1.05 8.61
C ASP A 16 6.90 2.34 9.05
N VAL A 17 6.97 2.63 10.35
CA VAL A 17 6.34 3.79 10.98
C VAL A 17 7.40 4.84 11.30
N ASN A 18 7.25 6.02 10.71
CA ASN A 18 8.17 7.13 10.92
C ASN A 18 7.45 8.36 11.47
N THR A 19 8.14 9.13 12.34
CA THR A 19 7.63 10.41 12.85
C THR A 19 7.58 11.49 11.77
N GLY A 20 8.34 11.33 10.70
CA GLY A 20 8.54 12.38 9.70
C GLY A 20 9.14 13.63 10.33
N LYS A 21 8.51 14.77 10.07
CA LYS A 21 8.90 16.07 10.68
C LYS A 21 8.27 16.30 12.05
N PHE A 22 7.49 15.37 12.57
CA PHE A 22 6.78 15.51 13.84
C PHE A 22 7.70 15.13 15.01
N THR A 23 8.38 16.12 15.55
CA THR A 23 9.30 15.96 16.70
C THR A 23 8.67 16.35 18.04
N GLY A 24 7.36 16.67 18.05
CA GLY A 24 6.65 17.13 19.24
C GLY A 24 6.94 18.58 19.59
N THR A 25 5.96 19.26 20.16
CA THR A 25 6.12 20.59 20.72
C THR A 25 6.36 20.49 22.23
N GLY A 26 7.63 20.44 22.66
CA GLY A 26 8.02 20.67 24.04
C GLY A 26 7.57 19.63 25.07
N GLY A 27 7.38 18.39 24.68
CA GLY A 27 6.96 17.30 25.57
C GLY A 27 8.02 16.22 25.73
N ASN A 28 7.72 15.20 26.55
CA ASN A 28 8.50 14.01 26.66
C ASN A 28 8.52 13.26 25.30
N LEU A 29 9.72 12.95 24.79
CA LEU A 29 9.90 12.23 23.53
C LEU A 29 9.08 10.92 23.50
N GLU A 30 9.07 10.17 24.59
CA GLU A 30 8.31 8.93 24.75
C GLU A 30 6.81 9.13 24.52
N GLN A 31 6.22 10.23 25.02
CA GLN A 31 4.81 10.53 24.81
C GLN A 31 4.52 10.86 23.33
N THR A 32 5.42 11.58 22.69
CA THR A 32 5.29 11.92 21.28
C THR A 32 5.34 10.68 20.40
N VAL A 33 6.31 9.80 20.66
CA VAL A 33 6.46 8.51 19.97
C VAL A 33 5.23 7.64 20.18
N THR A 34 4.77 7.50 21.43
CA THR A 34 3.58 6.70 21.74
C THR A 34 2.33 7.23 21.02
N LYS A 35 2.13 8.54 21.02
CA LYS A 35 1.01 9.16 20.30
C LYS A 35 1.09 8.88 18.79
N ASN A 36 2.27 9.02 18.19
CA ASN A 36 2.47 8.73 16.79
C ASN A 36 2.19 7.25 16.46
N ASN A 37 2.66 6.34 17.30
CA ASN A 37 2.42 4.91 17.14
C ASN A 37 0.93 4.54 17.29
N LEU A 38 0.18 5.20 18.17
CA LEU A 38 -1.26 5.01 18.31
C LEU A 38 -2.02 5.43 17.06
N GLU A 39 -1.67 6.58 16.48
CA GLU A 39 -2.24 7.04 15.21
C GLU A 39 -1.85 6.10 14.07
N ALA A 40 -0.59 5.66 14.05
CA ALA A 40 -0.09 4.70 13.06
C ALA A 40 -0.82 3.36 13.13
N ALA A 41 -1.10 2.83 14.32
CA ALA A 41 -1.82 1.57 14.49
C ALA A 41 -3.20 1.60 13.82
N GLU A 42 -3.94 2.68 13.96
CA GLU A 42 -5.24 2.86 13.28
C GLU A 42 -5.09 2.98 11.76
N GLU A 43 -4.11 3.77 11.33
CA GLU A 43 -3.87 4.01 9.90
C GLU A 43 -3.39 2.74 9.19
N VAL A 44 -2.52 1.95 9.83
CA VAL A 44 -2.06 0.65 9.28
C VAL A 44 -3.27 -0.24 9.02
N VAL A 45 -4.16 -0.43 9.98
CA VAL A 45 -5.35 -1.26 9.79
C VAL A 45 -6.25 -0.71 8.67
N ARG A 46 -6.39 0.62 8.59
CA ARG A 46 -7.14 1.26 7.50
C ARG A 46 -6.53 0.93 6.13
N GLN A 47 -5.20 0.98 6.01
CA GLN A 47 -4.47 0.64 4.78
C GLN A 47 -4.55 -0.86 4.46
N LEU A 48 -4.43 -1.74 5.45
CA LEU A 48 -4.58 -3.18 5.25
C LEU A 48 -5.97 -3.53 4.66
N ARG A 49 -7.01 -2.85 5.13
CA ARG A 49 -8.38 -3.04 4.62
C ARG A 49 -8.56 -2.45 3.22
N LEU A 50 -8.11 -1.22 3.01
CA LEU A 50 -8.27 -0.50 1.74
C LEU A 50 -7.58 -1.23 0.58
N ARG A 51 -6.40 -1.79 0.84
CA ARG A 51 -5.58 -2.50 -0.14
C ARG A 51 -5.78 -4.02 -0.13
N ASP A 52 -6.64 -4.53 0.75
CA ASP A 52 -6.81 -5.96 1.04
C ASP A 52 -5.47 -6.70 1.24
N ILE A 53 -4.56 -6.07 1.98
CA ILE A 53 -3.27 -6.68 2.32
C ILE A 53 -3.52 -7.82 3.29
N GLY A 54 -3.00 -9.01 2.97
CA GLY A 54 -3.10 -10.20 3.79
C GLY A 54 -1.84 -11.03 3.70
N GLY A 55 -1.85 -12.18 4.36
CA GLY A 55 -0.67 -12.98 4.64
C GLY A 55 0.05 -12.47 5.88
N ILE A 56 1.36 -12.62 5.93
CA ILE A 56 2.20 -12.14 7.01
C ILE A 56 2.45 -10.64 6.83
N VAL A 57 2.21 -9.86 7.87
CA VAL A 57 2.51 -8.43 7.93
C VAL A 57 3.39 -8.18 9.14
N VAL A 58 4.49 -7.49 8.94
CA VAL A 58 5.38 -7.04 10.01
C VAL A 58 5.28 -5.52 10.09
N ILE A 59 4.96 -5.02 11.27
CA ILE A 59 4.88 -3.58 11.53
C ILE A 59 6.06 -3.21 12.40
N ASP A 60 6.83 -2.24 11.98
CA ASP A 60 7.93 -1.63 12.72
C ASP A 60 7.44 -0.30 13.31
N PHE A 61 7.00 -0.35 14.57
CA PHE A 61 6.64 0.85 15.32
C PHE A 61 7.90 1.53 15.84
N ILE A 62 7.82 2.84 16.02
CA ILE A 62 8.93 3.58 16.63
C ILE A 62 9.16 3.06 18.04
N ASP A 63 10.43 2.86 18.40
CA ASP A 63 10.82 2.31 19.68
C ASP A 63 10.19 3.02 20.87
N MET A 64 9.60 2.23 21.76
CA MET A 64 9.01 2.69 23.02
C MET A 64 9.75 2.03 24.20
N VAL A 65 10.24 2.86 25.10
CA VAL A 65 10.97 2.38 26.28
C VAL A 65 10.03 1.71 27.28
N LEU A 66 8.87 2.31 27.53
CA LEU A 66 7.92 1.83 28.53
C LEU A 66 7.05 0.69 27.97
N GLU A 67 7.01 -0.44 28.69
CA GLU A 67 6.16 -1.58 28.35
C GLU A 67 4.67 -1.20 28.29
N SER A 68 4.21 -0.36 29.22
CA SER A 68 2.84 0.14 29.22
C SER A 68 2.46 0.88 27.95
N ASN A 69 3.40 1.55 27.29
CA ASN A 69 3.17 2.22 26.02
C ASN A 69 3.07 1.22 24.86
N ARG A 70 3.88 0.16 24.89
CA ARG A 70 3.80 -0.94 23.93
C ARG A 70 2.46 -1.66 24.02
N ASP A 71 1.99 -1.95 25.24
CA ASP A 71 0.68 -2.55 25.48
C ASP A 71 -0.47 -1.66 24.99
N LEU A 72 -0.34 -0.36 25.18
CA LEU A 72 -1.33 0.61 24.71
C LEU A 72 -1.43 0.62 23.18
N VAL A 73 -0.31 0.57 22.48
CA VAL A 73 -0.27 0.49 21.01
C VAL A 73 -0.83 -0.85 20.52
N LEU A 74 -0.47 -1.97 21.15
CA LEU A 74 -1.00 -3.28 20.81
C LEU A 74 -2.53 -3.34 20.99
N ARG A 75 -3.03 -2.79 22.10
CA ARG A 75 -4.47 -2.68 22.34
C ARG A 75 -5.16 -1.87 21.24
N ARG A 76 -4.62 -0.71 20.87
CA ARG A 76 -5.16 0.13 19.80
C ARG A 76 -5.18 -0.61 18.46
N LEU A 77 -4.11 -1.30 18.11
CA LEU A 77 -4.03 -2.12 16.92
C LEU A 77 -5.09 -3.22 16.91
N THR A 78 -5.24 -3.93 18.01
CA THR A 78 -6.23 -5.02 18.17
C THR A 78 -7.66 -4.48 18.10
N GLU A 79 -7.95 -3.34 18.73
CA GLU A 79 -9.25 -2.68 18.66
C GLU A 79 -9.59 -2.24 17.22
N ALA A 80 -8.62 -1.73 16.49
CA ALA A 80 -8.81 -1.35 15.09
C ALA A 80 -9.06 -2.58 14.21
N LEU A 81 -8.32 -3.68 14.43
CA LEU A 81 -8.50 -4.95 13.75
C LEU A 81 -9.83 -5.64 14.07
N ALA A 82 -10.37 -5.47 15.29
CA ALA A 82 -11.67 -6.02 15.65
C ALA A 82 -12.83 -5.48 14.78
N ARG A 83 -12.64 -4.31 14.15
CA ARG A 83 -13.57 -3.74 13.16
C ARG A 83 -13.42 -4.34 11.77
N ASP A 84 -12.39 -5.16 11.56
CA ASP A 84 -12.16 -5.88 10.31
C ASP A 84 -12.83 -7.26 10.39
N ARG A 85 -13.68 -7.58 9.42
CA ARG A 85 -14.40 -8.86 9.36
C ARG A 85 -13.53 -10.04 8.91
N THR A 86 -12.22 -9.82 8.75
CA THR A 86 -11.28 -10.86 8.35
C THR A 86 -10.74 -11.63 9.55
N ARG A 87 -10.34 -12.87 9.32
CA ARG A 87 -9.54 -13.61 10.31
C ARG A 87 -8.15 -13.01 10.38
N HIS A 88 -7.72 -12.68 11.58
CA HIS A 88 -6.39 -12.14 11.86
C HIS A 88 -5.85 -12.70 13.18
N GLN A 89 -4.55 -12.71 13.31
CA GLN A 89 -3.82 -13.02 14.54
C GLN A 89 -2.73 -11.97 14.71
N VAL A 90 -2.51 -11.52 15.92
CA VAL A 90 -1.52 -10.49 16.26
C VAL A 90 -0.60 -11.06 17.33
N SER A 91 0.71 -10.89 17.17
CA SER A 91 1.70 -11.17 18.22
C SER A 91 1.81 -9.99 19.19
N GLU A 92 2.58 -10.19 20.25
CA GLU A 92 2.94 -9.10 21.16
C GLU A 92 3.90 -8.12 20.48
N VAL A 93 3.96 -6.89 21.00
CA VAL A 93 4.95 -5.89 20.59
C VAL A 93 6.28 -6.24 21.22
N THR A 94 7.30 -6.47 20.42
CA THR A 94 8.65 -6.74 20.92
C THR A 94 9.27 -5.49 21.57
N SER A 95 10.36 -5.67 22.32
CA SER A 95 11.12 -4.56 22.90
C SER A 95 11.64 -3.57 21.85
N LEU A 96 11.80 -4.02 20.61
CA LEU A 96 12.24 -3.23 19.47
C LEU A 96 11.07 -2.63 18.65
N GLY A 97 9.84 -2.63 19.18
CA GLY A 97 8.68 -2.05 18.48
C GLY A 97 8.07 -2.94 17.39
N LEU A 98 8.63 -4.11 17.11
CA LEU A 98 8.13 -4.99 16.05
C LEU A 98 6.86 -5.72 16.48
N VAL A 99 5.87 -5.73 15.57
CA VAL A 99 4.65 -6.53 15.70
C VAL A 99 4.47 -7.37 14.44
N GLN A 100 4.25 -8.66 14.65
CA GLN A 100 3.86 -9.55 13.56
C GLN A 100 2.36 -9.80 13.64
N LEU A 101 1.69 -9.71 12.52
CA LEU A 101 0.29 -10.12 12.39
C LEU A 101 0.08 -10.95 11.13
N THR A 102 -0.96 -11.77 11.16
CA THR A 102 -1.47 -12.47 9.97
C THR A 102 -2.90 -12.04 9.71
N ARG A 103 -3.22 -11.83 8.45
CA ARG A 103 -4.56 -11.43 8.03
C ARG A 103 -4.98 -12.21 6.80
N LYS A 104 -6.22 -12.72 6.78
CA LYS A 104 -6.78 -13.37 5.59
C LYS A 104 -7.20 -12.31 4.57
N ARG A 105 -6.81 -12.47 3.29
CA ARG A 105 -7.34 -11.65 2.19
C ARG A 105 -8.80 -12.01 1.93
N LEU A 106 -9.60 -11.01 1.60
CA LEU A 106 -11.03 -11.20 1.25
C LEU A 106 -11.24 -11.37 -0.27
N GLY A 107 -10.38 -10.76 -1.07
CA GLY A 107 -10.52 -10.77 -2.52
C GLY A 107 -9.60 -9.72 -3.14
N THR A 108 -10.17 -8.79 -3.88
CA THR A 108 -9.45 -7.68 -4.53
C THR A 108 -9.61 -6.40 -3.69
N GLY A 109 -8.51 -5.76 -3.36
CA GLY A 109 -8.53 -4.47 -2.67
C GLY A 109 -9.00 -3.35 -3.59
N LEU A 110 -9.55 -2.27 -3.01
CA LEU A 110 -9.98 -1.11 -3.81
C LEU A 110 -8.84 -0.54 -4.65
N ILE A 111 -7.65 -0.42 -4.08
CA ILE A 111 -6.48 0.07 -4.83
C ILE A 111 -6.16 -0.87 -6.00
N GLU A 112 -6.21 -2.18 -5.80
CA GLU A 112 -5.96 -3.17 -6.85
C GLU A 112 -7.03 -3.12 -7.95
N ALA A 113 -8.30 -2.89 -7.59
CA ALA A 113 -9.42 -2.80 -8.53
C ALA A 113 -9.36 -1.54 -9.41
N PHE A 114 -8.82 -0.43 -8.88
CA PHE A 114 -8.76 0.87 -9.56
C PHE A 114 -7.35 1.28 -9.99
N SER A 115 -6.42 0.31 -10.14
CA SER A 115 -5.04 0.62 -10.50
C SER A 115 -4.46 -0.39 -11.49
N THR A 116 -3.46 0.07 -12.24
CA THR A 116 -2.58 -0.78 -13.04
C THR A 116 -1.14 -0.59 -12.59
N ASN A 117 -0.30 -1.62 -12.77
CA ASN A 117 1.11 -1.51 -12.41
C ASN A 117 1.79 -0.42 -13.25
N CYS A 118 2.57 0.42 -12.60
CA CYS A 118 3.38 1.42 -13.26
C CYS A 118 4.59 0.76 -13.91
N THR A 119 4.79 1.00 -15.21
CA THR A 119 5.93 0.45 -15.96
C THR A 119 7.26 1.12 -15.60
N GLU A 120 7.22 2.39 -15.14
CA GLU A 120 8.42 3.17 -14.79
C GLU A 120 9.09 2.69 -13.49
N CYS A 121 8.32 2.20 -12.53
CA CYS A 121 8.84 1.75 -11.24
C CYS A 121 8.89 0.22 -11.09
N ASN A 122 8.88 -0.53 -12.21
CA ASN A 122 8.93 -2.01 -12.23
C ASN A 122 7.82 -2.66 -11.37
N GLY A 123 6.63 -2.07 -11.36
CA GLY A 123 5.49 -2.59 -10.61
C GLY A 123 5.48 -2.24 -9.13
N ARG A 124 6.43 -1.45 -8.60
CA ARG A 124 6.38 -0.96 -7.21
C ARG A 124 5.30 0.09 -6.99
N GLY A 125 4.96 0.86 -8.04
CA GLY A 125 3.88 1.84 -8.03
C GLY A 125 2.67 1.38 -8.81
N ILE A 126 1.62 2.17 -8.71
CA ILE A 126 0.33 1.93 -9.36
C ILE A 126 -0.18 3.22 -10.00
N LEU A 127 -0.93 3.07 -11.09
CA LEU A 127 -1.71 4.16 -11.68
C LEU A 127 -3.17 3.99 -11.27
N LEU A 128 -3.79 5.05 -10.75
CA LEU A 128 -5.20 5.05 -10.38
C LEU A 128 -6.05 5.44 -11.59
N HIS A 129 -7.11 4.69 -11.82
CA HIS A 129 -8.11 4.95 -12.83
C HIS A 129 -9.43 5.34 -12.18
N ALA A 130 -10.26 6.14 -12.88
CA ALA A 130 -11.57 6.55 -12.38
C ALA A 130 -12.55 5.38 -12.29
N ASP A 131 -12.41 4.41 -13.20
CA ASP A 131 -13.23 3.21 -13.25
C ASP A 131 -12.44 1.97 -12.84
N PRO A 132 -13.10 0.90 -12.33
CA PRO A 132 -12.47 -0.37 -12.05
C PRO A 132 -11.79 -0.95 -13.31
N VAL A 133 -10.56 -1.45 -13.15
CA VAL A 133 -9.84 -2.12 -14.23
C VAL A 133 -10.12 -3.62 -14.21
N ASP A 134 -10.50 -4.18 -15.37
CA ASP A 134 -10.69 -5.61 -15.51
C ASP A 134 -9.34 -6.32 -15.49
N ASN A 135 -9.02 -6.99 -14.40
CA ASN A 135 -7.79 -7.77 -14.24
C ASN A 135 -7.72 -9.02 -15.17
N ALA A 136 -8.79 -9.32 -15.92
CA ALA A 136 -8.83 -10.44 -16.84
C ALA A 136 -7.90 -10.28 -18.07
N SER A 137 -7.46 -9.07 -18.38
CA SER A 137 -6.57 -8.79 -19.52
C SER A 137 -5.06 -8.83 -19.21
N ALA A 138 -4.67 -8.97 -17.93
CA ALA A 138 -3.25 -9.06 -17.52
C ALA A 138 -2.66 -10.48 -17.62
N GLY A 139 -3.48 -11.49 -17.98
CA GLY A 139 -3.04 -12.88 -18.20
C GLY A 139 -2.61 -13.09 -19.65
N GLY A 140 -1.30 -12.94 -19.90
CA GLY A 140 -0.51 -13.46 -21.00
C GLY A 140 -1.21 -13.91 -22.28
N SER A 141 -1.13 -13.12 -23.31
CA SER A 141 -1.25 -13.60 -24.69
C SER A 141 -0.15 -14.63 -24.97
N ARG A 142 -0.51 -15.90 -24.85
CA ARG A 142 0.27 -17.02 -25.37
C ARG A 142 0.31 -16.87 -26.90
N PRO A 143 1.46 -16.88 -27.55
CA PRO A 143 1.50 -16.84 -29.00
C PRO A 143 0.98 -18.17 -29.54
N GLU A 144 -0.20 -18.16 -30.11
CA GLU A 144 -0.74 -19.28 -30.87
C GLU A 144 -0.04 -19.35 -32.23
N ALA A 145 0.79 -20.37 -32.38
CA ALA A 145 1.47 -20.67 -33.62
C ALA A 145 0.47 -21.19 -34.68
N GLY A 146 0.40 -20.46 -35.79
CA GLY A 146 0.17 -21.05 -37.10
C GLY A 146 -1.23 -21.40 -37.52
N ARG A 147 -1.84 -20.53 -38.36
CA ARG A 147 -2.56 -21.03 -39.52
C ARG A 147 -2.47 -20.03 -40.69
N ARG A 148 -1.89 -20.53 -41.77
CA ARG A 148 -1.84 -19.91 -43.10
C ARG A 148 -3.26 -19.69 -43.65
N GLY A 149 -3.45 -18.54 -44.34
CA GLY A 149 -4.43 -18.49 -45.37
C GLY A 149 -5.09 -17.16 -45.69
N ARG A 150 -4.69 -16.59 -46.81
CA ARG A 150 -5.48 -15.82 -47.79
C ARG A 150 -5.70 -14.31 -47.61
N ARG A 151 -4.89 -13.57 -48.36
CA ARG A 151 -5.15 -12.50 -49.36
C ARG A 151 -6.51 -11.77 -49.26
N GLY A 152 -6.47 -10.46 -49.05
CA GLY A 152 -7.57 -9.54 -49.29
C GLY A 152 -7.32 -8.10 -48.87
N LYS A 153 -6.81 -7.30 -49.79
CA LYS A 153 -7.11 -5.92 -50.15
C LYS A 153 -7.34 -4.83 -49.07
N LYS A 154 -6.34 -3.95 -48.95
CA LYS A 154 -6.40 -2.48 -48.91
C LYS A 154 -7.58 -1.80 -48.21
N GLY A 155 -7.30 -1.22 -47.04
CA GLY A 155 -8.06 -0.19 -46.39
C GLY A 155 -7.14 0.56 -45.42
N ARG A 156 -6.79 1.80 -45.79
CA ARG A 156 -5.99 2.73 -45.00
C ARG A 156 -6.88 3.22 -43.86
N ALA A 157 -6.57 2.81 -42.62
CA ALA A 157 -7.17 3.36 -41.43
C ALA A 157 -6.08 4.11 -40.62
N GLU A 158 -6.43 5.36 -40.28
CA GLU A 158 -5.61 6.29 -39.51
C GLU A 158 -5.23 5.68 -38.14
N GLU A 159 -3.96 5.79 -37.80
CA GLU A 159 -3.46 5.49 -36.45
C GLU A 159 -4.03 6.51 -35.45
N PRO A 160 -4.60 6.07 -34.33
CA PRO A 160 -4.90 7.00 -33.25
C PRO A 160 -3.56 7.48 -32.63
N SER A 161 -3.36 8.78 -32.67
CA SER A 161 -2.28 9.49 -32.02
C SER A 161 -2.25 9.12 -30.53
N MET A 162 -1.27 8.33 -30.12
CA MET A 162 -1.00 8.09 -28.69
C MET A 162 -0.54 9.39 -28.06
N ALA A 163 -1.34 9.94 -27.15
CA ALA A 163 -0.97 11.08 -26.35
C ALA A 163 0.31 10.73 -25.56
N ARG A 164 1.40 11.44 -25.84
CA ARG A 164 2.64 11.33 -25.05
C ARG A 164 2.35 11.74 -23.62
N VAL A 165 2.47 10.78 -22.70
CA VAL A 165 2.48 11.05 -21.26
C VAL A 165 3.77 11.82 -20.94
N PRO A 166 3.71 12.98 -20.30
CA PRO A 166 4.92 13.73 -19.95
C PRO A 166 5.79 12.95 -18.96
N ALA A 167 7.10 12.98 -19.19
CA ALA A 167 8.08 12.38 -18.29
C ALA A 167 7.98 13.03 -16.89
N HIS A 168 7.73 12.23 -15.86
CA HIS A 168 7.67 12.71 -14.49
C HIS A 168 9.06 12.73 -13.87
N THR A 169 9.49 13.89 -13.38
CA THR A 169 10.64 14.02 -12.50
C THR A 169 10.32 13.44 -11.12
N PRO A 170 11.25 12.74 -10.44
CA PRO A 170 11.04 12.25 -9.09
C PRO A 170 10.67 13.43 -8.16
N GLY A 171 9.48 13.38 -7.56
CA GLY A 171 8.95 14.44 -6.69
C GLY A 171 7.77 15.24 -7.26
N GLU A 172 7.45 15.13 -8.55
CA GLU A 172 6.33 15.86 -9.17
C GLU A 172 5.07 15.02 -9.46
N HIS A 173 4.95 13.88 -8.83
CA HIS A 173 3.76 13.05 -9.02
C HIS A 173 2.51 13.78 -8.48
N PRO A 174 1.39 13.82 -9.23
CA PRO A 174 0.16 14.53 -8.84
C PRO A 174 -0.38 14.16 -7.45
N MET A 175 -0.17 12.93 -6.99
CA MET A 175 -0.54 12.50 -5.64
C MET A 175 0.23 13.22 -4.53
N PHE A 176 1.47 13.64 -4.77
CA PHE A 176 2.24 14.39 -3.77
C PHE A 176 1.82 15.85 -3.69
N LYS A 177 1.35 16.44 -4.81
CA LYS A 177 0.81 17.81 -4.83
C LYS A 177 -0.55 17.92 -4.13
N ALA A 178 -1.40 16.90 -4.23
CA ALA A 178 -2.69 16.88 -3.55
C ALA A 178 -2.59 16.76 -2.02
N MET A 179 -1.51 16.17 -1.50
CA MET A 179 -1.27 16.04 -0.04
C MET A 179 -0.57 17.25 0.57
N ALA A 180 -0.03 18.17 -0.23
CA ALA A 180 0.64 19.40 0.24
C ALA A 180 -0.28 20.63 0.27
N ALA A 181 -1.53 20.52 -0.19
CA ALA A 181 -2.51 21.61 -0.30
C ALA A 181 -3.64 21.56 0.73
N THR A 182 -3.45 20.78 1.84
CA THR A 182 -4.39 20.77 2.99
C THR A 182 -3.68 21.15 4.27
#